data_d427f7b575abe4b19bb9b0b216b6c0dd
#
_entry.id   d427f7b575abe4b19bb9b0b216b6c0dd
#
_cell.length_a   1.000
_cell.length_b   1.000
_cell.length_c   1.000
_cell.angle_alpha   90.00
_cell.angle_beta   90.00
_cell.angle_gamma   90.00
#
_symmetry.space_group_name_H-M   'P 1'
#
loop_
_entity.id
_entity.type
_entity.pdbx_description
1 polymer ?
#
loop_
_entity_poly.entity_id
_entity_poly.type
_entity_poly.pdbx_seq_one_letter_code
_entity_poly.pdbx_strand_id
1 'polypeptide(L)'
;TDMKRQIGPYFDLFTNPGDGNSGGVASNHKSYYSFDYGKVHFVSVDSQELGLHDDPTLYAWLERDLEAASKAGYDWIVAYHHQPPYSKGSHDSDREYECYKLRSNLVPTFEKYGVDLVLAGHSHSYERSHLLNGHFGHSSEVNKNPRVVKARWSKDMATGVDTLVKAESGPNSGTVYIVTGGGAIRGGGPLNHPAMAKTEKNRGSTLLEFDGKELRIWLLGEHRDDKDDYSGYNVILDEAVVIKKA
;
A
#
# COMPACT_ATOMS: atom_id res chain seq x y z
N THR A 1 4.41 -6.84 -24.81
CA THR A 1 5.12 -7.41 -23.66
C THR A 1 4.63 -8.82 -23.42
N ASP A 2 5.52 -9.77 -23.29
CA ASP A 2 5.22 -11.15 -22.91
C ASP A 2 5.74 -11.35 -21.46
N MET A 3 4.83 -11.42 -20.51
CA MET A 3 5.18 -11.51 -19.10
C MET A 3 5.88 -12.82 -18.75
N LYS A 4 5.39 -13.95 -19.26
CA LYS A 4 5.97 -15.29 -18.98
C LYS A 4 7.38 -15.44 -19.52
N ARG A 5 7.67 -14.89 -20.71
CA ARG A 5 9.00 -14.92 -21.31
C ARG A 5 9.89 -13.78 -20.90
N GLN A 6 9.37 -12.81 -20.16
CA GLN A 6 10.05 -11.59 -19.77
C GLN A 6 10.63 -10.84 -20.98
N ILE A 7 9.82 -10.64 -22.02
CA ILE A 7 10.20 -9.97 -23.27
C ILE A 7 9.36 -8.70 -23.47
N GLY A 8 10.03 -7.64 -23.92
CA GLY A 8 9.42 -6.37 -24.28
C GLY A 8 10.01 -5.19 -23.50
N PRO A 9 9.57 -3.95 -23.81
CA PRO A 9 10.22 -2.73 -23.33
C PRO A 9 10.41 -2.65 -21.80
N TYR A 10 9.46 -3.15 -21.03
CA TYR A 10 9.60 -3.18 -19.57
C TYR A 10 10.82 -4.01 -19.13
N PHE A 11 10.97 -5.21 -19.68
CA PHE A 11 12.05 -6.12 -19.30
C PHE A 11 13.42 -5.70 -19.86
N ASP A 12 13.41 -4.90 -20.94
CA ASP A 12 14.62 -4.36 -21.54
C ASP A 12 15.13 -3.13 -20.77
N LEU A 13 14.20 -2.31 -20.23
CA LEU A 13 14.52 -1.05 -19.58
C LEU A 13 14.79 -1.18 -18.06
N PHE A 14 14.14 -2.12 -17.38
CA PHE A 14 14.26 -2.26 -15.92
C PHE A 14 15.14 -3.45 -15.52
N THR A 15 15.98 -3.21 -14.50
CA THR A 15 16.89 -4.21 -13.91
C THR A 15 16.46 -4.58 -12.48
N ASN A 16 15.17 -4.88 -12.32
CA ASN A 16 14.59 -5.19 -11.01
C ASN A 16 15.24 -6.44 -10.38
N PRO A 17 15.42 -6.49 -9.05
CA PRO A 17 16.19 -7.51 -8.34
C PRO A 17 15.43 -8.82 -8.14
N GLY A 18 15.07 -9.51 -9.25
CA GLY A 18 14.37 -10.78 -9.18
C GLY A 18 15.23 -11.98 -8.77
N ASP A 19 16.54 -11.81 -8.67
CA ASP A 19 17.52 -12.86 -8.36
C ASP A 19 17.74 -13.11 -6.86
N GLY A 20 17.14 -12.28 -5.99
CA GLY A 20 17.28 -12.35 -4.54
C GLY A 20 18.59 -11.79 -3.98
N ASN A 21 19.49 -11.25 -4.82
CA ASN A 21 20.77 -10.71 -4.37
C ASN A 21 20.65 -9.41 -3.55
N SER A 22 19.49 -8.75 -3.63
CA SER A 22 19.16 -7.55 -2.83
C SER A 22 18.34 -7.85 -1.58
N GLY A 23 18.23 -9.11 -1.18
CA GLY A 23 17.38 -9.60 -0.11
C GLY A 23 16.08 -10.24 -0.62
N GLY A 24 15.35 -10.89 0.29
CA GLY A 24 14.14 -11.63 -0.03
C GLY A 24 14.38 -12.96 -0.74
N VAL A 25 13.29 -13.58 -1.19
CA VAL A 25 13.33 -14.85 -1.92
C VAL A 25 13.35 -14.61 -3.42
N ALA A 26 14.33 -15.20 -4.12
CA ALA A 26 14.42 -15.06 -5.57
C ALA A 26 13.12 -15.44 -6.27
N SER A 27 12.55 -14.51 -7.02
CA SER A 27 11.39 -14.74 -7.89
C SER A 27 11.82 -15.24 -9.28
N ASN A 28 13.05 -14.93 -9.67
CA ASN A 28 13.58 -15.07 -11.03
C ASN A 28 12.72 -14.32 -12.07
N HIS A 29 11.99 -13.28 -11.62
CA HIS A 29 11.10 -12.50 -12.44
C HIS A 29 11.24 -11.00 -12.18
N LYS A 30 11.26 -10.19 -13.24
CA LYS A 30 11.45 -8.73 -13.11
C LYS A 30 10.16 -7.97 -12.77
N SER A 31 8.97 -8.56 -12.97
CA SER A 31 7.71 -7.86 -12.69
C SER A 31 7.22 -8.05 -11.25
N TYR A 32 7.73 -9.05 -10.55
CA TYR A 32 7.48 -9.25 -9.13
C TYR A 32 8.77 -9.71 -8.44
N TYR A 33 9.10 -9.09 -7.35
CA TYR A 33 10.37 -9.28 -6.65
C TYR A 33 10.29 -8.71 -5.25
N SER A 34 11.27 -9.04 -4.42
CA SER A 34 11.49 -8.41 -3.12
C SER A 34 12.93 -7.95 -2.96
N PHE A 35 13.14 -7.03 -2.04
CA PHE A 35 14.45 -6.55 -1.64
C PHE A 35 14.41 -6.00 -0.23
N ASP A 36 15.58 -5.92 0.40
CA ASP A 36 15.73 -5.41 1.74
C ASP A 36 16.51 -4.09 1.75
N TYR A 37 16.07 -3.15 2.57
CA TYR A 37 16.80 -1.95 2.85
C TYR A 37 16.84 -1.71 4.37
N GLY A 38 18.01 -1.94 4.97
CA GLY A 38 18.16 -1.91 6.41
C GLY A 38 17.27 -2.96 7.12
N LYS A 39 16.36 -2.49 7.95
CA LYS A 39 15.39 -3.33 8.65
C LYS A 39 13.99 -3.33 8.03
N VAL A 40 13.90 -2.95 6.78
CA VAL A 40 12.66 -2.94 6.01
C VAL A 40 12.72 -3.94 4.87
N HIS A 41 11.74 -4.84 4.81
CA HIS A 41 11.53 -5.73 3.69
C HIS A 41 10.49 -5.16 2.74
N PHE A 42 10.83 -5.02 1.46
CA PHE A 42 9.96 -4.51 0.41
C PHE A 42 9.59 -5.63 -0.56
N VAL A 43 8.30 -5.73 -0.90
CA VAL A 43 7.81 -6.68 -1.89
C VAL A 43 6.99 -5.99 -2.98
N SER A 44 7.43 -6.13 -4.22
CA SER A 44 6.74 -5.66 -5.42
C SER A 44 5.90 -6.78 -6.00
N VAL A 45 4.59 -6.55 -6.13
CA VAL A 45 3.65 -7.55 -6.64
C VAL A 45 3.10 -7.12 -7.99
N ASP A 46 3.19 -7.99 -8.98
CA ASP A 46 2.52 -7.80 -10.27
C ASP A 46 1.01 -8.04 -10.12
N SER A 47 0.30 -6.98 -9.74
CA SER A 47 -1.14 -7.05 -9.53
C SER A 47 -1.94 -7.22 -10.82
N GLN A 48 -1.34 -6.92 -11.98
CA GLN A 48 -1.96 -7.14 -13.27
C GLN A 48 -2.09 -8.65 -13.56
N GLU A 49 -1.03 -9.42 -13.32
CA GLU A 49 -1.08 -10.88 -13.47
C GLU A 49 -1.98 -11.54 -12.42
N LEU A 50 -1.90 -11.12 -11.15
CA LEU A 50 -2.78 -11.63 -10.09
C LEU A 50 -4.23 -11.23 -10.28
N GLY A 51 -4.49 -9.97 -10.68
CA GLY A 51 -5.83 -9.45 -10.85
C GLY A 51 -6.59 -10.10 -12.02
N LEU A 52 -5.89 -10.41 -13.12
CA LEU A 52 -6.50 -10.91 -14.35
C LEU A 52 -6.29 -12.41 -14.58
N HIS A 53 -5.16 -12.96 -14.16
CA HIS A 53 -4.74 -14.30 -14.60
C HIS A 53 -4.55 -15.32 -13.46
N ASP A 54 -4.66 -14.93 -12.19
CA ASP A 54 -4.49 -15.80 -11.01
C ASP A 54 -3.21 -16.65 -11.10
N ASP A 55 -2.06 -16.04 -11.36
CA ASP A 55 -0.82 -16.79 -11.54
C ASP A 55 -0.41 -17.54 -10.26
N PRO A 56 -0.53 -18.88 -10.24
CA PRO A 56 -0.19 -19.66 -9.06
C PRO A 56 1.30 -19.63 -8.72
N THR A 57 2.16 -19.33 -9.69
CA THR A 57 3.61 -19.25 -9.49
C THR A 57 3.95 -18.00 -8.70
N LEU A 58 3.33 -16.88 -9.03
CA LEU A 58 3.48 -15.63 -8.31
C LEU A 58 2.95 -15.77 -6.86
N TYR A 59 1.76 -16.34 -6.68
CA TYR A 59 1.21 -16.57 -5.33
C TYR A 59 2.11 -17.46 -4.49
N ALA A 60 2.59 -18.57 -5.04
CA ALA A 60 3.48 -19.47 -4.33
C ALA A 60 4.83 -18.83 -3.97
N TRP A 61 5.34 -17.97 -4.83
CA TRP A 61 6.53 -17.17 -4.53
C TRP A 61 6.25 -16.17 -3.42
N LEU A 62 5.17 -15.39 -3.54
CA LEU A 62 4.79 -14.36 -2.57
C LEU A 62 4.60 -14.94 -1.17
N GLU A 63 3.94 -16.09 -1.05
CA GLU A 63 3.78 -16.76 0.25
C GLU A 63 5.13 -17.17 0.86
N ARG A 64 6.04 -17.74 0.06
CA ARG A 64 7.39 -18.12 0.55
C ARG A 64 8.19 -16.89 0.97
N ASP A 65 8.14 -15.82 0.21
CA ASP A 65 8.87 -14.59 0.49
C ASP A 65 8.36 -13.93 1.78
N LEU A 66 7.05 -13.71 1.89
CA LEU A 66 6.45 -13.13 3.08
C LEU A 66 6.59 -14.02 4.32
N GLU A 67 6.54 -15.36 4.16
CA GLU A 67 6.81 -16.28 5.25
C GLU A 67 8.25 -16.15 5.77
N ALA A 68 9.22 -16.05 4.87
CA ALA A 68 10.61 -15.83 5.22
C ALA A 68 10.80 -14.47 5.91
N ALA A 69 10.22 -13.40 5.34
CA ALA A 69 10.28 -12.06 5.90
C ALA A 69 9.66 -11.98 7.30
N SER A 70 8.52 -12.63 7.53
CA SER A 70 7.85 -12.62 8.83
C SER A 70 8.68 -13.26 9.97
N LYS A 71 9.67 -14.10 9.62
CA LYS A 71 10.58 -14.79 10.54
C LYS A 71 11.96 -14.12 10.65
N ALA A 72 12.31 -13.23 9.73
CA ALA A 72 13.65 -12.66 9.61
C ALA A 72 13.94 -11.51 10.59
N GLY A 73 12.93 -11.01 11.32
CA GLY A 73 13.11 -9.95 12.32
C GLY A 73 13.27 -8.55 11.71
N TYR A 74 12.63 -8.29 10.58
CA TYR A 74 12.48 -6.94 10.06
C TYR A 74 11.62 -6.08 10.99
N ASP A 75 11.91 -4.80 11.02
CA ASP A 75 11.05 -3.84 11.72
C ASP A 75 9.78 -3.56 10.94
N TRP A 76 9.86 -3.58 9.61
CA TRP A 76 8.73 -3.30 8.72
C TRP A 76 8.71 -4.24 7.52
N ILE A 77 7.50 -4.65 7.11
CA ILE A 77 7.23 -5.33 5.85
C ILE A 77 6.29 -4.44 5.04
N VAL A 78 6.74 -4.03 3.85
CA VAL A 78 6.03 -3.10 2.96
C VAL A 78 5.77 -3.78 1.63
N ALA A 79 4.51 -3.86 1.24
CA ALA A 79 4.13 -4.35 -0.09
C ALA A 79 3.67 -3.19 -0.99
N TYR A 80 3.90 -3.30 -2.30
CA TYR A 80 3.36 -2.35 -3.26
C TYR A 80 2.95 -3.01 -4.56
N HIS A 81 1.87 -2.49 -5.14
CA HIS A 81 1.28 -2.97 -6.39
C HIS A 81 0.42 -1.87 -7.04
N HIS A 82 -0.17 -2.13 -8.21
CA HIS A 82 -0.86 -1.07 -8.96
C HIS A 82 -2.30 -0.84 -8.47
N GLN A 83 -3.22 -1.81 -8.59
CA GLN A 83 -4.63 -1.58 -8.28
C GLN A 83 -4.90 -1.62 -6.77
N PRO A 84 -5.60 -0.61 -6.21
CA PRO A 84 -5.83 -0.55 -4.76
C PRO A 84 -6.95 -1.51 -4.32
N PRO A 85 -6.77 -2.24 -3.19
CA PRO A 85 -7.85 -3.04 -2.63
C PRO A 85 -8.98 -2.19 -2.04
N TYR A 86 -8.67 -0.97 -1.66
CA TYR A 86 -9.61 -0.02 -1.07
C TYR A 86 -9.44 1.35 -1.71
N SER A 87 -10.47 1.85 -2.39
CA SER A 87 -10.51 3.20 -2.98
C SER A 87 -11.92 3.60 -3.33
N LYS A 88 -12.21 4.90 -3.24
CA LYS A 88 -13.37 5.60 -3.80
C LYS A 88 -12.91 6.92 -4.44
N GLY A 89 -11.70 6.94 -4.99
CA GLY A 89 -11.14 8.02 -5.79
C GLY A 89 -11.67 8.01 -7.21
N SER A 90 -10.78 8.17 -8.20
CA SER A 90 -11.15 8.04 -9.63
C SER A 90 -11.52 6.62 -10.02
N HIS A 91 -11.14 5.64 -9.22
CA HIS A 91 -11.49 4.23 -9.33
C HIS A 91 -12.23 3.77 -8.09
N ASP A 92 -13.27 2.95 -8.28
CA ASP A 92 -14.10 2.43 -7.19
C ASP A 92 -13.81 0.94 -6.98
N SER A 93 -13.13 0.63 -5.88
CA SER A 93 -12.71 -0.74 -5.55
C SER A 93 -13.85 -1.72 -5.28
N ASP A 94 -15.09 -1.25 -5.15
CA ASP A 94 -16.27 -2.13 -5.05
C ASP A 94 -16.84 -2.48 -6.43
N ARG A 95 -16.49 -1.75 -7.48
CA ARG A 95 -17.03 -1.92 -8.83
C ARG A 95 -16.05 -2.53 -9.80
N GLU A 96 -14.75 -2.32 -9.57
CA GLU A 96 -13.71 -2.81 -10.45
C GLU A 96 -13.25 -4.21 -10.04
N TYR A 97 -13.35 -5.11 -11.00
CA TYR A 97 -13.08 -6.54 -10.80
C TYR A 97 -11.67 -6.79 -10.25
N GLU A 98 -10.66 -6.12 -10.80
CA GLU A 98 -9.27 -6.26 -10.40
C GLU A 98 -9.05 -5.85 -8.95
N CYS A 99 -9.60 -4.71 -8.54
CA CYS A 99 -9.52 -4.22 -7.17
C CYS A 99 -10.22 -5.17 -6.18
N TYR A 100 -11.42 -5.63 -6.54
CA TYR A 100 -12.16 -6.60 -5.74
C TYR A 100 -11.39 -7.91 -5.60
N LYS A 101 -10.85 -8.43 -6.71
CA LYS A 101 -10.13 -9.69 -6.73
C LYS A 101 -8.85 -9.64 -5.89
N LEU A 102 -8.08 -8.56 -6.01
CA LEU A 102 -6.89 -8.34 -5.16
C LEU A 102 -7.28 -8.24 -3.68
N ARG A 103 -8.37 -7.54 -3.37
CA ARG A 103 -8.87 -7.45 -2.00
C ARG A 103 -9.23 -8.82 -1.43
N SER A 104 -9.89 -9.68 -2.19
CA SER A 104 -10.33 -10.99 -1.72
C SER A 104 -9.21 -12.04 -1.66
N ASN A 105 -8.20 -11.94 -2.52
CA ASN A 105 -7.18 -12.98 -2.68
C ASN A 105 -5.81 -12.57 -2.12
N LEU A 106 -5.38 -11.32 -2.36
CA LEU A 106 -4.04 -10.85 -2.00
C LEU A 106 -3.98 -10.34 -0.55
N VAL A 107 -4.98 -9.56 -0.15
CA VAL A 107 -5.02 -8.97 1.21
C VAL A 107 -4.97 -10.03 2.32
N PRO A 108 -5.69 -11.17 2.24
CA PRO A 108 -5.54 -12.23 3.25
C PRO A 108 -4.11 -12.73 3.41
N THR A 109 -3.36 -12.83 2.31
CA THR A 109 -1.94 -13.22 2.33
C THR A 109 -1.08 -12.16 3.02
N PHE A 110 -1.27 -10.89 2.73
CA PHE A 110 -0.57 -9.80 3.39
C PHE A 110 -0.82 -9.80 4.91
N GLU A 111 -2.06 -9.91 5.32
CA GLU A 111 -2.43 -9.92 6.74
C GLU A 111 -1.89 -11.17 7.47
N LYS A 112 -1.98 -12.33 6.83
CA LYS A 112 -1.47 -13.62 7.35
C LYS A 112 0.02 -13.54 7.72
N TYR A 113 0.81 -12.82 6.93
CA TYR A 113 2.26 -12.72 7.15
C TYR A 113 2.70 -11.41 7.79
N GLY A 114 1.75 -10.55 8.18
CA GLY A 114 2.03 -9.35 8.97
C GLY A 114 2.62 -8.19 8.17
N VAL A 115 2.22 -8.05 6.90
CA VAL A 115 2.55 -6.83 6.13
C VAL A 115 2.01 -5.61 6.86
N ASP A 116 2.85 -4.61 7.07
CA ASP A 116 2.53 -3.42 7.86
C ASP A 116 1.90 -2.30 7.03
N LEU A 117 2.42 -2.13 5.82
CA LEU A 117 2.02 -1.08 4.90
C LEU A 117 1.85 -1.64 3.49
N VAL A 118 0.78 -1.25 2.83
CA VAL A 118 0.55 -1.52 1.40
C VAL A 118 0.40 -0.20 0.66
N LEU A 119 1.19 -0.01 -0.40
CA LEU A 119 1.10 1.13 -1.30
C LEU A 119 0.46 0.70 -2.62
N ALA A 120 -0.47 1.51 -3.12
CA ALA A 120 -1.11 1.27 -4.41
C ALA A 120 -1.25 2.56 -5.21
N GLY A 121 -1.41 2.42 -6.53
CA GLY A 121 -1.64 3.51 -7.47
C GLY A 121 -3.05 3.47 -8.05
N HIS A 122 -3.15 3.48 -9.37
CA HIS A 122 -4.37 3.33 -10.19
C HIS A 122 -5.41 4.45 -9.97
N SER A 123 -5.95 4.58 -8.77
CA SER A 123 -6.81 5.71 -8.41
C SER A 123 -5.95 6.96 -8.23
N HIS A 124 -6.21 8.00 -9.04
CA HIS A 124 -5.44 9.24 -9.07
C HIS A 124 -5.81 10.15 -7.90
N SER A 125 -5.61 9.66 -6.71
CA SER A 125 -5.90 10.28 -5.42
C SER A 125 -4.85 9.86 -4.39
N TYR A 126 -4.89 10.50 -3.25
CA TYR A 126 -4.29 9.97 -2.03
C TYR A 126 -5.39 9.53 -1.08
N GLU A 127 -5.31 8.31 -0.59
CA GLU A 127 -6.25 7.76 0.39
C GLU A 127 -5.46 6.92 1.40
N ARG A 128 -5.48 7.29 2.68
CA ARG A 128 -4.80 6.58 3.78
C ARG A 128 -5.83 5.93 4.70
N SER A 129 -5.77 4.62 4.83
CA SER A 129 -6.70 3.85 5.65
C SER A 129 -6.41 3.96 7.16
N HIS A 130 -7.38 3.59 7.98
CA HIS A 130 -7.13 3.13 9.34
C HIS A 130 -6.30 1.83 9.33
N LEU A 131 -5.87 1.35 10.49
CA LEU A 131 -5.26 0.02 10.63
C LEU A 131 -6.35 -1.04 10.45
N LEU A 132 -6.25 -1.82 9.37
CA LEU A 132 -7.28 -2.81 8.99
C LEU A 132 -6.80 -4.24 9.17
N ASN A 133 -7.74 -5.15 9.47
CA ASN A 133 -7.53 -6.59 9.42
C ASN A 133 -8.85 -7.32 9.21
N GLY A 134 -8.89 -8.27 8.27
CA GLY A 134 -10.04 -9.14 8.06
C GLY A 134 -11.19 -8.48 7.26
N HIS A 135 -10.90 -7.45 6.45
CA HIS A 135 -11.89 -6.84 5.55
C HIS A 135 -11.61 -7.21 4.10
N PHE A 136 -12.37 -8.13 3.54
CA PHE A 136 -12.18 -8.64 2.17
C PHE A 136 -13.41 -8.41 1.28
N GLY A 137 -14.50 -7.94 1.85
CA GLY A 137 -15.79 -7.75 1.20
C GLY A 137 -16.03 -6.33 0.68
N HIS A 138 -17.30 -6.00 0.45
CA HIS A 138 -17.74 -4.69 -0.01
C HIS A 138 -17.54 -3.61 1.05
N SER A 139 -17.23 -2.38 0.66
CA SER A 139 -16.89 -1.27 1.57
C SER A 139 -17.97 -1.01 2.64
N SER A 140 -19.24 -1.22 2.32
CA SER A 140 -20.35 -1.04 3.30
C SER A 140 -20.25 -1.97 4.52
N GLU A 141 -19.48 -3.04 4.44
CA GLU A 141 -19.29 -3.98 5.54
C GLU A 141 -18.35 -3.45 6.62
N VAL A 142 -17.47 -2.50 6.30
CA VAL A 142 -16.58 -1.86 7.27
C VAL A 142 -17.36 -1.25 8.43
N ASN A 143 -18.48 -0.56 8.13
CA ASN A 143 -19.32 0.05 9.16
C ASN A 143 -20.16 -0.97 9.93
N LYS A 144 -20.46 -2.12 9.32
CA LYS A 144 -21.24 -3.20 9.96
C LYS A 144 -20.38 -4.07 10.86
N ASN A 145 -19.09 -4.18 10.56
CA ASN A 145 -18.13 -4.96 11.34
C ASN A 145 -16.97 -4.08 11.83
N PRO A 146 -17.12 -3.32 12.91
CA PRO A 146 -16.08 -2.42 13.39
C PRO A 146 -14.79 -3.14 13.82
N ARG A 147 -14.82 -4.46 13.99
CA ARG A 147 -13.63 -5.26 14.36
C ARG A 147 -12.58 -5.32 13.27
N VAL A 148 -12.95 -5.04 12.00
CA VAL A 148 -11.98 -4.95 10.89
C VAL A 148 -11.08 -3.73 11.00
N VAL A 149 -11.46 -2.72 11.77
CA VAL A 149 -10.63 -1.57 12.12
C VAL A 149 -9.95 -1.86 13.45
N LYS A 150 -8.69 -2.27 13.41
CA LYS A 150 -7.87 -2.60 14.60
C LYS A 150 -7.49 -1.37 15.42
N ALA A 151 -7.16 -0.28 14.74
CA ALA A 151 -6.87 1.00 15.35
C ALA A 151 -7.25 2.16 14.43
N ARG A 152 -7.58 3.29 15.05
CA ARG A 152 -7.87 4.55 14.35
C ARG A 152 -6.75 5.55 14.60
N TRP A 153 -6.53 6.42 13.64
CA TRP A 153 -5.66 7.56 13.81
C TRP A 153 -6.23 8.52 14.86
N SER A 154 -5.33 9.10 15.62
CA SER A 154 -5.63 10.16 16.59
C SER A 154 -4.66 11.33 16.39
N LYS A 155 -5.12 12.55 16.58
CA LYS A 155 -4.21 13.70 16.52
C LYS A 155 -3.39 13.78 17.78
N ASP A 156 -2.08 13.89 17.62
CA ASP A 156 -1.20 14.33 18.69
C ASP A 156 -1.50 15.79 19.04
N MET A 157 -1.81 16.04 20.28
CA MET A 157 -2.28 17.38 20.72
C MET A 157 -1.18 18.44 20.72
N ALA A 158 0.08 18.04 20.77
CA ALA A 158 1.21 18.97 20.79
C ALA A 158 1.64 19.34 19.36
N THR A 159 1.65 18.39 18.44
CA THR A 159 2.16 18.56 17.08
C THR A 159 1.05 18.72 16.04
N GLY A 160 -0.17 18.27 16.32
CA GLY A 160 -1.26 18.23 15.36
C GLY A 160 -1.14 17.11 14.32
N VAL A 161 -0.12 16.24 14.43
CA VAL A 161 0.16 15.14 13.51
C VAL A 161 -0.77 13.97 13.80
N ASP A 162 -1.26 13.30 12.76
CA ASP A 162 -2.02 12.06 12.91
C ASP A 162 -1.11 10.94 13.38
N THR A 163 -1.42 10.32 14.51
CA THR A 163 -0.65 9.23 15.11
C THR A 163 -1.48 7.97 15.20
N LEU A 164 -0.91 6.83 14.80
CA LEU A 164 -1.49 5.51 14.92
C LEU A 164 -0.55 4.60 15.72
N VAL A 165 -1.07 4.03 16.79
CA VAL A 165 -0.33 3.04 17.57
C VAL A 165 -0.73 1.64 17.12
N LYS A 166 0.24 0.92 16.54
CA LYS A 166 0.12 -0.50 16.23
C LYS A 166 0.55 -1.31 17.44
N ALA A 167 -0.43 -1.82 18.19
CA ALA A 167 -0.20 -2.46 19.48
C ALA A 167 0.50 -3.82 19.38
N GLU A 168 0.34 -4.50 18.24
CA GLU A 168 0.87 -5.82 17.97
C GLU A 168 1.69 -5.79 16.68
N SER A 169 2.65 -6.68 16.53
CA SER A 169 3.43 -6.91 15.30
C SER A 169 3.24 -8.35 14.84
N GLY A 170 3.49 -8.60 13.55
CA GLY A 170 3.39 -9.94 12.96
C GLY A 170 2.00 -10.28 12.42
N PRO A 171 1.70 -11.58 12.29
CA PRO A 171 0.48 -12.07 11.64
C PRO A 171 -0.81 -11.47 12.20
N ASN A 172 -1.66 -10.99 11.30
CA ASN A 172 -2.99 -10.42 11.62
C ASN A 172 -2.98 -9.24 12.61
N SER A 173 -1.84 -8.57 12.76
CA SER A 173 -1.71 -7.39 13.63
C SER A 173 -2.31 -6.12 13.03
N GLY A 174 -2.69 -6.18 11.76
CA GLY A 174 -3.26 -5.09 10.99
C GLY A 174 -2.28 -4.46 10.01
N THR A 175 -2.84 -3.94 8.92
CA THR A 175 -2.13 -3.31 7.80
C THR A 175 -2.70 -1.93 7.54
N VAL A 176 -1.86 -0.95 7.24
CA VAL A 176 -2.25 0.35 6.70
C VAL A 176 -2.18 0.28 5.17
N TYR A 177 -3.22 0.76 4.49
CA TYR A 177 -3.28 0.82 3.02
C TYR A 177 -3.25 2.27 2.59
N ILE A 178 -2.37 2.58 1.63
CA ILE A 178 -2.25 3.92 1.06
C ILE A 178 -2.40 3.84 -0.46
N VAL A 179 -3.37 4.57 -0.98
CA VAL A 179 -3.44 4.90 -2.40
C VAL A 179 -2.60 6.16 -2.62
N THR A 180 -1.65 6.12 -3.52
CA THR A 180 -0.74 7.22 -3.86
C THR A 180 -0.60 7.36 -5.38
N GLY A 181 -1.74 7.34 -6.09
CA GLY A 181 -1.80 7.38 -7.56
C GLY A 181 -1.78 8.78 -8.17
N GLY A 182 -1.78 9.82 -7.37
CA GLY A 182 -1.89 11.22 -7.80
C GLY A 182 -0.60 11.90 -8.25
N GLY A 183 0.46 11.17 -8.63
CA GLY A 183 1.76 11.77 -8.95
C GLY A 183 1.77 12.68 -10.19
N ALA A 184 1.00 12.35 -11.21
CA ALA A 184 1.01 13.11 -12.49
C ALA A 184 -0.31 13.81 -12.79
N ILE A 185 -1.44 13.27 -12.32
CA ILE A 185 -2.77 13.76 -12.69
C ILE A 185 -3.70 13.74 -11.46
N ARG A 186 -4.58 14.74 -11.38
CA ARG A 186 -5.65 14.74 -10.38
C ARG A 186 -6.79 13.83 -10.83
N GLY A 187 -7.23 12.96 -9.95
CA GLY A 187 -8.42 12.14 -10.17
C GLY A 187 -9.68 12.76 -9.60
N GLY A 188 -10.78 12.11 -9.88
CA GLY A 188 -12.10 12.42 -9.35
C GLY A 188 -12.53 11.49 -8.22
N GLY A 189 -13.84 11.30 -8.12
CA GLY A 189 -14.46 10.39 -7.18
C GLY A 189 -14.88 11.02 -5.86
N PRO A 190 -15.72 10.31 -5.09
CA PRO A 190 -16.30 10.84 -3.86
C PRO A 190 -15.34 10.82 -2.67
N LEU A 191 -14.26 10.03 -2.74
CA LEU A 191 -13.26 9.86 -1.67
C LEU A 191 -13.87 9.50 -0.30
N ASN A 192 -14.91 8.68 -0.30
CA ASN A 192 -15.73 8.36 0.86
C ASN A 192 -15.68 6.87 1.25
N HIS A 193 -14.59 6.17 0.92
CA HIS A 193 -14.43 4.77 1.36
C HIS A 193 -14.34 4.71 2.89
N PRO A 194 -15.21 3.93 3.58
CA PRO A 194 -15.33 3.98 5.04
C PRO A 194 -14.09 3.46 5.81
N ALA A 195 -13.19 2.78 5.13
CA ALA A 195 -11.91 2.36 5.72
C ALA A 195 -10.86 3.50 5.75
N MET A 196 -11.08 4.58 5.00
CA MET A 196 -10.11 5.68 4.89
C MET A 196 -10.23 6.67 6.04
N ALA A 197 -9.07 7.09 6.54
CA ALA A 197 -8.93 8.11 7.58
C ALA A 197 -8.62 9.49 6.99
N LYS A 198 -7.86 9.51 5.90
CA LYS A 198 -7.44 10.73 5.20
C LYS A 198 -7.56 10.53 3.70
N THR A 199 -8.01 11.57 3.01
CA THR A 199 -8.13 11.57 1.54
C THR A 199 -7.78 12.92 0.97
N GLU A 200 -7.09 12.95 -0.20
CA GLU A 200 -6.70 14.16 -0.91
C GLU A 200 -6.83 13.96 -2.43
N LYS A 201 -7.27 15.01 -3.12
CA LYS A 201 -7.36 15.05 -4.60
C LYS A 201 -6.15 15.67 -5.26
N ASN A 202 -5.30 16.36 -4.50
CA ASN A 202 -4.17 17.09 -5.04
C ASN A 202 -3.10 16.13 -5.54
N ARG A 203 -2.33 16.59 -6.53
CA ARG A 203 -1.14 15.87 -6.99
C ARG A 203 -0.08 15.87 -5.91
N GLY A 204 0.64 14.77 -5.81
CA GLY A 204 1.69 14.63 -4.83
C GLY A 204 2.38 13.30 -4.86
N SER A 205 3.44 13.21 -4.07
CA SER A 205 4.21 12.00 -3.84
C SER A 205 4.24 11.66 -2.36
N THR A 206 4.13 10.39 -2.04
CA THR A 206 4.25 9.91 -0.66
C THR A 206 5.73 9.70 -0.32
N LEU A 207 6.19 10.36 0.73
CA LEU A 207 7.50 10.13 1.33
C LEU A 207 7.33 9.28 2.58
N LEU A 208 8.18 8.26 2.73
CA LEU A 208 8.22 7.38 3.88
C LEU A 208 9.60 7.47 4.57
N GLU A 209 9.60 7.62 5.87
CA GLU A 209 10.80 7.58 6.68
C GLU A 209 10.64 6.50 7.76
N PHE A 210 11.58 5.57 7.81
CA PHE A 210 11.60 4.47 8.78
C PHE A 210 12.72 4.72 9.81
N ASP A 211 12.33 4.82 11.07
CA ASP A 211 13.27 4.93 12.20
C ASP A 211 12.91 3.90 13.28
N GLY A 212 13.53 2.73 13.21
CA GLY A 212 13.23 1.60 14.08
C GLY A 212 11.74 1.24 14.05
N LYS A 213 11.03 1.45 15.16
CA LYS A 213 9.60 1.14 15.30
C LYS A 213 8.67 2.29 14.91
N GLU A 214 9.20 3.37 14.37
CA GLU A 214 8.43 4.51 13.88
C GLU A 214 8.48 4.60 12.37
N LEU A 215 7.32 4.81 11.75
CA LEU A 215 7.16 5.11 10.33
C LEU A 215 6.48 6.46 10.21
N ARG A 216 7.15 7.43 9.61
CA ARG A 216 6.58 8.72 9.21
C ARG A 216 6.14 8.68 7.77
N ILE A 217 4.99 9.26 7.51
CA ILE A 217 4.33 9.29 6.21
C ILE A 217 4.00 10.73 5.90
N TRP A 218 4.49 11.26 4.77
CA TRP A 218 4.10 12.57 4.27
C TRP A 218 3.51 12.44 2.87
N LEU A 219 2.44 13.16 2.62
CA LEU A 219 2.04 13.51 1.27
C LEU A 219 2.61 14.88 0.94
N LEU A 220 3.59 14.92 0.07
CA LEU A 220 4.20 16.13 -0.47
C LEU A 220 3.54 16.46 -1.80
N GLY A 221 2.97 17.63 -1.95
CA GLY A 221 2.20 17.92 -3.16
C GLY A 221 2.05 19.40 -3.47
N GLU A 222 1.16 19.65 -4.42
CA GLU A 222 0.75 20.99 -4.83
C GLU A 222 -0.55 21.36 -4.11
N HIS A 223 -0.59 22.52 -3.48
CA HIS A 223 -1.86 23.09 -3.07
C HIS A 223 -2.44 23.88 -4.24
N ARG A 224 -3.60 23.46 -4.74
CA ARG A 224 -4.38 24.22 -5.73
C ARG A 224 -5.68 24.68 -5.07
N ASP A 225 -5.97 25.95 -5.21
CA ASP A 225 -7.31 26.45 -4.91
C ASP A 225 -8.33 26.05 -5.99
N ASP A 226 -9.61 26.28 -5.73
CA ASP A 226 -10.70 25.97 -6.67
C ASP A 226 -10.65 26.79 -7.98
N LYS A 227 -9.73 27.75 -8.09
CA LYS A 227 -9.54 28.61 -9.27
C LYS A 227 -8.39 28.15 -10.17
N ASP A 228 -7.81 26.96 -9.89
CA ASP A 228 -6.65 26.42 -10.61
C ASP A 228 -5.39 27.30 -10.51
N ASP A 229 -5.34 28.19 -9.53
CA ASP A 229 -4.14 29.02 -9.28
C ASP A 229 -3.10 28.20 -8.51
N TYR A 230 -1.86 28.20 -9.02
CA TYR A 230 -0.73 27.48 -8.41
C TYR A 230 -0.18 28.31 -7.24
N SER A 231 -0.83 28.27 -6.10
CA SER A 231 -0.45 29.06 -4.93
C SER A 231 0.65 28.45 -4.06
N GLY A 232 1.14 27.25 -4.38
CA GLY A 232 2.23 26.63 -3.62
C GLY A 232 2.70 25.30 -4.16
N TYR A 233 4.00 25.19 -4.41
CA TYR A 233 4.72 23.94 -4.64
C TYR A 233 5.31 23.47 -3.31
N ASN A 234 5.43 22.13 -3.13
CA ASN A 234 6.06 21.50 -1.97
C ASN A 234 5.34 21.73 -0.64
N VAL A 235 4.03 21.62 -0.65
CA VAL A 235 3.22 21.68 0.57
C VAL A 235 3.08 20.29 1.17
N ILE A 236 3.14 20.18 2.49
CA ILE A 236 2.75 18.97 3.21
C ILE A 236 1.22 18.94 3.26
N LEU A 237 0.60 18.01 2.52
CA LEU A 237 -0.85 17.84 2.44
C LEU A 237 -1.38 16.82 3.48
N ASP A 238 -0.55 15.89 3.89
CA ASP A 238 -0.78 14.96 5.00
C ASP A 238 0.53 14.66 5.70
N GLU A 239 0.47 14.54 7.03
CA GLU A 239 1.55 14.04 7.86
C GLU A 239 0.99 13.07 8.89
N ALA A 240 1.62 11.91 8.98
CA ALA A 240 1.16 10.85 9.85
C ALA A 240 2.31 10.00 10.38
N VAL A 241 2.16 9.44 11.58
CA VAL A 241 3.15 8.58 12.22
C VAL A 241 2.52 7.29 12.68
N VAL A 242 3.10 6.16 12.29
CA VAL A 242 2.77 4.83 12.83
C VAL A 242 3.85 4.44 13.83
N ILE A 243 3.44 4.07 15.04
CA ILE A 243 4.33 3.61 16.12
C ILE A 243 4.01 2.16 16.42
N LYS A 244 4.97 1.27 16.26
CA LYS A 244 4.89 -0.11 16.73
C LYS A 244 5.29 -0.19 18.21
N LYS A 245 4.45 -0.81 19.02
CA LYS A 245 4.86 -1.17 20.39
C LYS A 245 5.88 -2.30 20.35
N ALA A 246 6.79 -2.26 21.30
CA ALA A 246 7.80 -3.30 21.51
C ALA A 246 7.14 -4.63 21.93
#